data_fea60e245a017ffaf62cfe168eaa6d52
#
_entry.id   fea60e245a017ffaf62cfe168eaa6d52
#
_cell.length_a   1.000
_cell.length_b   1.000
_cell.length_c   1.000
_cell.angle_alpha   90.00
_cell.angle_beta   90.00
_cell.angle_gamma   90.00
#
_symmetry.space_group_name_H-M   'P 1'
#
loop_
_entity.id
_entity.type
_entity.pdbx_description
1 polymer ?
#
loop_
_entity_poly.entity_id
_entity_poly.type
_entity_poly.pdbx_seq_one_letter_code
_entity_poly.pdbx_strand_id
1 'polypeptide(L)'
;MFKNMLMKKKLVSLFIIPLFVVICLLGLGIAILFYEYENATKAASIDEIKKVGNLIHELQIERGLSAGFVASSGQNNKEALNNQRKKVDNSFDALLQYQKKSNIDIANKILYDLKNKREAITSISLNASQSSSYFTSVIYDFFQYYRNILFKSEVTTIKNQLLAHYWLIFGKENLGQLRANLNATFTLNEFKDDSFAKVGANKAIFETAFKNFEIDANKEIVNYFKDKYQGTDVLAIKSMIDTAFIKNKEGNFDISPQEWFTKMTVVINLLKDVEDFSINFIEKEMNNKISTILNYISLFCIIGLIILISTIFLFIKITSNIVDSLKNFQTGLLNFFTYLNREKTTVEPINLNSEDEFGVMAKVVNENILKTKEGIEEDRKLIDETIAVLGEFEQGDLCKRLNIEVSNPALMQLKNVLNLMG
;
A
#
# COMPACT_ATOMS: atom_id res chain seq x y z
N MET A 1 -12.17 -5.80 43.70
CA MET A 1 -13.17 -5.76 42.61
C MET A 1 -13.35 -7.13 41.95
N PHE A 2 -12.32 -7.84 41.49
CA PHE A 2 -12.43 -9.17 40.81
C PHE A 2 -12.99 -10.30 41.70
N LYS A 3 -12.74 -10.30 43.03
CA LYS A 3 -13.08 -11.41 43.95
C LYS A 3 -14.58 -11.73 43.93
N ASN A 4 -15.45 -10.72 43.86
CA ASN A 4 -16.90 -10.85 43.96
C ASN A 4 -17.64 -10.84 42.60
N MET A 5 -16.93 -10.88 41.47
CA MET A 5 -17.54 -10.96 40.13
C MET A 5 -17.95 -12.38 39.79
N LEU A 6 -19.07 -12.53 39.06
CA LEU A 6 -19.48 -13.81 38.48
C LEU A 6 -18.38 -14.36 37.54
N MET A 7 -18.20 -15.69 37.54
CA MET A 7 -17.16 -16.36 36.71
C MET A 7 -17.19 -15.93 35.26
N LYS A 8 -18.38 -15.87 34.67
CA LYS A 8 -18.57 -15.36 33.30
C LYS A 8 -17.97 -13.96 33.08
N LYS A 9 -18.21 -13.03 34.03
CA LYS A 9 -17.66 -11.66 33.96
C LYS A 9 -16.15 -11.63 34.13
N LYS A 10 -15.57 -12.52 34.97
CA LYS A 10 -14.12 -12.65 35.15
C LYS A 10 -13.46 -13.11 33.84
N LEU A 11 -14.01 -14.14 33.19
CA LEU A 11 -13.50 -14.65 31.92
C LEU A 11 -13.57 -13.58 30.83
N VAL A 12 -14.68 -12.85 30.73
CA VAL A 12 -14.82 -11.74 29.77
C VAL A 12 -13.76 -10.67 29.99
N SER A 13 -13.51 -10.26 31.25
CA SER A 13 -12.50 -9.23 31.56
C SER A 13 -11.07 -9.66 31.24
N LEU A 14 -10.75 -10.94 31.42
CA LEU A 14 -9.45 -11.50 31.04
C LEU A 14 -9.23 -11.55 29.52
N PHE A 15 -10.31 -11.71 28.77
CA PHE A 15 -10.25 -11.77 27.31
C PHE A 15 -10.18 -10.38 26.64
N ILE A 16 -10.71 -9.35 27.27
CA ILE A 16 -10.71 -7.97 26.72
C ILE A 16 -9.28 -7.49 26.44
N ILE A 17 -8.31 -7.80 27.30
CA ILE A 17 -6.92 -7.35 27.14
C ILE A 17 -6.27 -7.94 25.88
N PRO A 18 -6.23 -9.28 25.68
CA PRO A 18 -5.68 -9.86 24.45
C PRO A 18 -6.42 -9.38 23.20
N LEU A 19 -7.74 -9.27 23.25
CA LEU A 19 -8.54 -8.79 22.13
C LEU A 19 -8.17 -7.34 21.75
N PHE A 20 -8.02 -6.48 22.75
CA PHE A 20 -7.59 -5.10 22.55
C PHE A 20 -6.19 -5.03 21.92
N VAL A 21 -5.24 -5.85 22.38
CA VAL A 21 -3.89 -5.93 21.79
C VAL A 21 -3.95 -6.35 20.32
N VAL A 22 -4.77 -7.37 19.98
CA VAL A 22 -4.95 -7.79 18.59
C VAL A 22 -5.51 -6.68 17.72
N ILE A 23 -6.52 -5.96 18.20
CA ILE A 23 -7.11 -4.82 17.47
C ILE A 23 -6.09 -3.70 17.28
N CYS A 24 -5.29 -3.38 18.30
CA CYS A 24 -4.24 -2.36 18.20
C CYS A 24 -3.17 -2.76 17.18
N LEU A 25 -2.72 -4.01 17.17
CA LEU A 25 -1.72 -4.51 16.20
C LEU A 25 -2.26 -4.48 14.77
N LEU A 26 -3.52 -4.89 14.57
CA LEU A 26 -4.18 -4.80 13.26
C LEU A 26 -4.33 -3.35 12.81
N GLY A 27 -4.75 -2.45 13.70
CA GLY A 27 -4.85 -1.02 13.41
C GLY A 27 -3.51 -0.39 13.01
N LEU A 28 -2.43 -0.74 13.73
CA LEU A 28 -1.08 -0.27 13.42
C LEU A 28 -0.61 -0.78 12.04
N GLY A 29 -0.82 -2.06 11.74
CA GLY A 29 -0.45 -2.64 10.45
C GLY A 29 -1.18 -1.97 9.28
N ILE A 30 -2.49 -1.73 9.41
CA ILE A 30 -3.28 -1.00 8.40
C ILE A 30 -2.78 0.44 8.26
N ALA A 31 -2.46 1.12 9.36
CA ALA A 31 -1.97 2.50 9.32
C ALA A 31 -0.63 2.61 8.58
N ILE A 32 0.30 1.66 8.78
CA ILE A 32 1.58 1.61 8.06
C ILE A 32 1.34 1.41 6.55
N LEU A 33 0.51 0.44 6.15
CA LEU A 33 0.20 0.18 4.75
C LEU A 33 -0.53 1.36 4.09
N PHE A 34 -1.41 2.03 4.84
CA PHE A 34 -2.10 3.22 4.34
C PHE A 34 -1.14 4.41 4.18
N TYR A 35 -0.19 4.58 5.08
CA TYR A 35 0.88 5.58 4.94
C TYR A 35 1.73 5.32 3.69
N GLU A 36 2.11 4.07 3.41
CA GLU A 36 2.81 3.71 2.17
C GLU A 36 1.96 3.96 0.91
N TYR A 37 0.66 3.67 0.96
CA TYR A 37 -0.27 3.97 -0.12
C TYR A 37 -0.36 5.48 -0.38
N GLU A 38 -0.51 6.28 0.66
CA GLU A 38 -0.58 7.75 0.56
C GLU A 38 0.73 8.33 -0.01
N ASN A 39 1.87 7.84 0.43
CA ASN A 39 3.17 8.24 -0.12
C ASN A 39 3.30 7.83 -1.59
N ALA A 40 2.89 6.62 -1.96
CA ALA A 40 2.90 6.18 -3.35
C ALA A 40 1.99 7.05 -4.22
N THR A 41 0.80 7.41 -3.76
CA THR A 41 -0.13 8.26 -4.52
C THR A 41 0.30 9.73 -4.59
N LYS A 42 0.88 10.27 -3.50
CA LYS A 42 1.42 11.65 -3.47
C LYS A 42 2.72 11.79 -4.27
N ALA A 43 3.56 10.77 -4.27
CA ALA A 43 4.81 10.77 -5.06
C ALA A 43 4.57 10.85 -6.56
N ALA A 44 3.37 10.56 -7.00
CA ALA A 44 3.00 10.46 -8.39
C ALA A 44 2.26 11.68 -8.90
N SER A 45 2.90 12.82 -8.88
CA SER A 45 2.57 13.87 -9.87
C SER A 45 3.07 13.47 -11.27
N ILE A 46 3.04 12.12 -11.59
CA ILE A 46 3.43 11.65 -12.93
C ILE A 46 2.56 12.30 -14.00
N ASP A 47 1.26 12.43 -13.73
CA ASP A 47 0.33 13.13 -14.63
C ASP A 47 0.72 14.60 -14.82
N GLU A 48 1.15 15.29 -13.77
CA GLU A 48 1.66 16.66 -13.85
C GLU A 48 2.98 16.73 -14.64
N ILE A 49 3.91 15.83 -14.35
CA ILE A 49 5.19 15.71 -15.07
C ILE A 49 4.96 15.44 -16.56
N LYS A 50 4.01 14.57 -16.90
CA LYS A 50 3.62 14.26 -18.27
C LYS A 50 3.06 15.50 -18.98
N LYS A 51 2.22 16.28 -18.31
CA LYS A 51 1.69 17.56 -18.85
C LYS A 51 2.79 18.58 -19.05
N VAL A 52 3.73 18.72 -18.11
CA VAL A 52 4.88 19.62 -18.23
C VAL A 52 5.80 19.17 -19.36
N GLY A 53 6.12 17.88 -19.47
CA GLY A 53 6.95 17.34 -20.57
C GLY A 53 6.31 17.59 -21.94
N ASN A 54 5.01 17.36 -22.07
CA ASN A 54 4.27 17.65 -23.30
C ASN A 54 4.27 19.14 -23.63
N LEU A 55 4.08 20.02 -22.66
CA LEU A 55 4.13 21.47 -22.86
C LEU A 55 5.53 21.92 -23.31
N ILE A 56 6.59 21.40 -22.70
CA ILE A 56 7.98 21.65 -23.10
C ILE A 56 8.15 21.25 -24.57
N HIS A 57 7.69 20.07 -24.98
CA HIS A 57 7.79 19.60 -26.35
C HIS A 57 7.05 20.50 -27.34
N GLU A 58 5.82 20.89 -27.05
CA GLU A 58 5.04 21.78 -27.92
C GLU A 58 5.66 23.18 -28.01
N LEU A 59 6.23 23.71 -26.92
CA LEU A 59 6.98 24.96 -26.94
C LEU A 59 8.28 24.87 -27.76
N GLN A 60 8.97 23.74 -27.76
CA GLN A 60 10.15 23.49 -28.60
C GLN A 60 9.81 23.57 -30.09
N ILE A 61 8.65 23.02 -30.48
CA ILE A 61 8.17 23.08 -31.88
C ILE A 61 7.76 24.53 -32.22
N GLU A 62 7.02 25.21 -31.34
CA GLU A 62 6.62 26.60 -31.55
C GLU A 62 7.84 27.52 -31.69
N ARG A 63 8.90 27.33 -30.89
CA ARG A 63 10.18 28.03 -30.99
C ARG A 63 10.76 27.89 -32.40
N GLY A 64 10.86 26.67 -32.90
CA GLY A 64 11.43 26.41 -34.25
C GLY A 64 10.62 27.06 -35.36
N LEU A 65 9.28 26.91 -35.30
CA LEU A 65 8.38 27.49 -36.30
C LEU A 65 8.37 29.04 -36.25
N SER A 66 8.38 29.62 -35.05
CA SER A 66 8.45 31.08 -34.84
C SER A 66 9.74 31.66 -35.37
N ALA A 67 10.89 31.02 -35.11
CA ALA A 67 12.17 31.46 -35.66
C ALA A 67 12.19 31.41 -37.19
N GLY A 68 11.69 30.35 -37.81
CA GLY A 68 11.58 30.21 -39.25
C GLY A 68 10.61 31.22 -39.89
N PHE A 69 9.48 31.50 -39.22
CA PHE A 69 8.52 32.51 -39.66
C PHE A 69 9.15 33.91 -39.69
N VAL A 70 9.80 34.30 -38.60
CA VAL A 70 10.46 35.62 -38.52
C VAL A 70 11.63 35.70 -39.50
N ALA A 71 12.48 34.69 -39.63
CA ALA A 71 13.61 34.66 -40.55
C ALA A 71 13.19 34.81 -42.03
N SER A 72 11.99 34.31 -42.38
CA SER A 72 11.42 34.44 -43.72
C SER A 72 10.56 35.70 -43.94
N SER A 73 10.62 36.65 -42.99
CA SER A 73 9.77 37.86 -43.02
C SER A 73 8.28 37.52 -43.15
N GLY A 74 7.83 36.46 -42.48
CA GLY A 74 6.44 36.04 -42.40
C GLY A 74 5.93 35.19 -43.59
N GLN A 75 6.79 34.82 -44.53
CA GLN A 75 6.39 34.08 -45.70
C GLN A 75 6.27 32.55 -45.49
N ASN A 76 7.15 31.99 -44.66
CA ASN A 76 7.19 30.56 -44.40
C ASN A 76 6.55 30.22 -43.06
N ASN A 77 6.03 29.00 -42.93
CA ASN A 77 5.52 28.41 -41.66
C ASN A 77 4.28 29.04 -41.05
N LYS A 78 3.61 30.02 -41.68
CA LYS A 78 2.48 30.75 -41.08
C LYS A 78 1.35 29.84 -40.58
N GLU A 79 0.92 28.91 -41.43
CA GLU A 79 -0.17 27.97 -41.08
C GLU A 79 0.29 26.95 -40.00
N ALA A 80 1.51 26.38 -40.22
CA ALA A 80 2.08 25.45 -39.25
C ALA A 80 2.25 26.08 -37.87
N LEU A 81 2.72 27.35 -37.78
CA LEU A 81 2.85 28.10 -36.54
C LEU A 81 1.50 28.35 -35.89
N ASN A 82 0.46 28.73 -36.64
CA ASN A 82 -0.87 28.93 -36.08
C ASN A 82 -1.46 27.65 -35.51
N ASN A 83 -1.25 26.50 -36.18
CA ASN A 83 -1.70 25.21 -35.70
C ASN A 83 -0.89 24.78 -34.45
N GLN A 84 0.41 25.05 -34.43
CA GLN A 84 1.27 24.75 -33.28
C GLN A 84 0.89 25.57 -32.04
N ARG A 85 0.60 26.85 -32.21
CA ARG A 85 0.10 27.73 -31.11
C ARG A 85 -1.14 27.15 -30.42
N LYS A 86 -2.08 26.59 -31.19
CA LYS A 86 -3.25 25.89 -30.63
C LYS A 86 -2.86 24.67 -29.79
N LYS A 87 -1.85 23.90 -30.23
CA LYS A 87 -1.38 22.74 -29.44
C LYS A 87 -0.72 23.19 -28.13
N VAL A 88 0.08 24.23 -28.17
CA VAL A 88 0.67 24.84 -26.97
C VAL A 88 -0.41 25.33 -26.02
N ASP A 89 -1.43 26.06 -26.55
CA ASP A 89 -2.56 26.56 -25.72
C ASP A 89 -3.31 25.39 -25.06
N ASN A 90 -3.62 24.31 -25.79
CA ASN A 90 -4.23 23.12 -25.24
C ASN A 90 -3.37 22.46 -24.14
N SER A 91 -2.04 22.45 -24.31
CA SER A 91 -1.10 21.91 -23.30
C SER A 91 -1.05 22.78 -22.05
N PHE A 92 -1.10 24.12 -22.22
CA PHE A 92 -1.27 25.06 -21.08
C PHE A 92 -2.58 24.82 -20.33
N ASP A 93 -3.69 24.71 -21.06
CA ASP A 93 -5.02 24.47 -20.46
C ASP A 93 -5.04 23.17 -19.66
N ALA A 94 -4.44 22.10 -20.18
CA ALA A 94 -4.31 20.82 -19.48
C ALA A 94 -3.48 20.93 -18.18
N LEU A 95 -2.40 21.71 -18.19
CA LEU A 95 -1.59 21.97 -17.01
C LEU A 95 -2.32 22.89 -16.01
N LEU A 96 -2.96 23.94 -16.47
CA LEU A 96 -3.74 24.87 -15.64
C LEU A 96 -4.90 24.19 -14.91
N GLN A 97 -5.62 23.29 -15.60
CA GLN A 97 -6.70 22.49 -14.97
C GLN A 97 -6.16 21.60 -13.84
N TYR A 98 -4.94 21.08 -13.99
CA TYR A 98 -4.28 20.33 -12.94
C TYR A 98 -3.86 21.25 -11.77
N GLN A 99 -3.25 22.40 -12.08
CA GLN A 99 -2.74 23.37 -11.08
C GLN A 99 -3.84 24.06 -10.27
N LYS A 100 -5.03 24.29 -10.83
CA LYS A 100 -6.19 24.80 -10.07
C LYS A 100 -6.55 23.92 -8.86
N LYS A 101 -6.23 22.64 -8.92
CA LYS A 101 -6.40 21.70 -7.80
C LYS A 101 -5.28 21.82 -6.75
N SER A 102 -4.13 22.42 -7.10
CA SER A 102 -2.91 22.42 -6.29
C SER A 102 -2.43 23.81 -5.83
N ASN A 103 -3.15 24.90 -6.13
CA ASN A 103 -2.80 26.28 -5.77
C ASN A 103 -1.42 26.76 -6.30
N ILE A 104 -0.99 26.32 -7.49
CA ILE A 104 0.26 26.71 -8.13
C ILE A 104 -0.06 27.57 -9.36
N ASP A 105 0.58 28.74 -9.52
CA ASP A 105 0.19 29.76 -10.53
C ASP A 105 1.31 30.13 -11.55
N ILE A 106 2.30 29.24 -11.71
CA ILE A 106 3.43 29.53 -12.63
C ILE A 106 2.97 29.60 -14.09
N ALA A 107 2.05 28.73 -14.50
CA ALA A 107 1.60 28.63 -15.88
C ALA A 107 0.81 29.83 -16.35
N ASN A 108 -0.01 30.46 -15.50
CA ASN A 108 -0.79 31.66 -15.86
C ASN A 108 0.10 32.86 -16.21
N LYS A 109 1.15 33.10 -15.41
CA LYS A 109 2.09 34.22 -15.66
C LYS A 109 2.80 34.05 -16.99
N ILE A 110 3.29 32.86 -17.27
CA ILE A 110 3.99 32.53 -18.52
C ILE A 110 3.03 32.64 -19.71
N LEU A 111 1.81 32.13 -19.59
CA LEU A 111 0.82 32.18 -20.67
C LEU A 111 0.46 33.64 -21.06
N TYR A 112 0.35 34.53 -20.07
CA TYR A 112 0.07 35.94 -20.32
C TYR A 112 1.21 36.61 -21.11
N ASP A 113 2.47 36.39 -20.71
CA ASP A 113 3.64 36.94 -21.40
C ASP A 113 3.80 36.34 -22.81
N LEU A 114 3.56 35.03 -22.98
CA LEU A 114 3.58 34.35 -24.26
C LEU A 114 2.62 34.94 -25.29
N LYS A 115 1.43 35.38 -24.89
CA LYS A 115 0.48 36.04 -25.80
C LYS A 115 1.07 37.33 -26.38
N ASN A 116 1.64 38.17 -25.53
CA ASN A 116 2.28 39.42 -25.96
C ASN A 116 3.49 39.17 -26.91
N LYS A 117 4.29 38.13 -26.63
CA LYS A 117 5.43 37.76 -27.47
C LYS A 117 5.00 37.19 -28.82
N ARG A 118 3.89 36.42 -28.87
CA ARG A 118 3.32 35.93 -30.13
C ARG A 118 2.83 37.06 -31.04
N GLU A 119 2.29 38.14 -30.47
CA GLU A 119 1.93 39.35 -31.22
C GLU A 119 3.17 40.01 -31.82
N ALA A 120 4.24 40.17 -31.03
CA ALA A 120 5.53 40.73 -31.50
C ALA A 120 6.18 39.85 -32.59
N ILE A 121 6.06 38.50 -32.50
CA ILE A 121 6.51 37.57 -33.53
C ILE A 121 5.69 37.75 -34.80
N THR A 122 4.37 37.84 -34.67
CA THR A 122 3.43 37.93 -35.82
C THR A 122 3.61 39.24 -36.57
N SER A 123 3.90 40.36 -35.87
CA SER A 123 4.20 41.66 -36.43
C SER A 123 5.69 41.80 -36.88
N ILE A 124 6.50 40.75 -36.73
CA ILE A 124 7.93 40.74 -37.07
C ILE A 124 8.71 41.86 -36.35
N SER A 125 8.27 42.26 -35.18
CA SER A 125 8.97 43.23 -34.37
C SER A 125 10.12 42.62 -33.55
N LEU A 126 10.25 41.29 -33.50
CA LEU A 126 11.38 40.56 -32.97
C LEU A 126 12.15 39.88 -34.12
N ASN A 127 13.48 39.80 -33.99
CA ASN A 127 14.27 38.95 -34.87
C ASN A 127 14.21 37.47 -34.43
N ALA A 128 14.68 36.56 -35.31
CA ALA A 128 14.63 35.13 -35.08
C ALA A 128 15.38 34.70 -33.79
N SER A 129 16.53 35.35 -33.49
CA SER A 129 17.30 35.10 -32.27
C SER A 129 16.56 35.50 -31.00
N GLN A 130 15.93 36.69 -31.01
CA GLN A 130 15.14 37.20 -29.88
C GLN A 130 13.92 36.28 -29.64
N SER A 131 13.24 35.85 -30.71
CA SER A 131 12.14 34.91 -30.61
C SER A 131 12.59 33.56 -30.01
N SER A 132 13.70 33.02 -30.50
CA SER A 132 14.25 31.74 -29.98
C SER A 132 14.69 31.84 -28.52
N SER A 133 15.36 32.95 -28.14
CA SER A 133 15.82 33.17 -26.76
C SER A 133 14.66 33.26 -25.76
N TYR A 134 13.56 33.90 -26.15
CA TYR A 134 12.34 33.94 -25.34
C TYR A 134 11.79 32.56 -25.05
N PHE A 135 11.53 31.74 -26.09
CA PHE A 135 11.04 30.38 -25.89
C PHE A 135 12.00 29.52 -25.09
N THR A 136 13.31 29.69 -25.29
CA THR A 136 14.33 28.96 -24.53
C THR A 136 14.23 29.31 -23.05
N SER A 137 14.04 30.58 -22.68
CA SER A 137 13.84 31.00 -21.29
C SER A 137 12.58 30.35 -20.68
N VAL A 138 11.45 30.40 -21.40
CA VAL A 138 10.19 29.78 -20.95
C VAL A 138 10.34 28.26 -20.76
N ILE A 139 11.01 27.57 -21.68
CA ILE A 139 11.29 26.15 -21.58
C ILE A 139 12.13 25.83 -20.35
N TYR A 140 13.15 26.66 -20.05
CA TYR A 140 13.95 26.50 -18.82
C TYR A 140 13.15 26.72 -17.55
N ASP A 141 12.20 27.67 -17.54
CA ASP A 141 11.29 27.84 -16.38
C ASP A 141 10.46 26.57 -16.13
N PHE A 142 9.99 25.91 -17.20
CA PHE A 142 9.31 24.61 -17.07
C PHE A 142 10.24 23.47 -16.67
N PHE A 143 11.51 23.46 -17.05
CA PHE A 143 12.49 22.52 -16.50
C PHE A 143 12.73 22.73 -15.00
N GLN A 144 12.79 23.97 -14.52
CA GLN A 144 12.87 24.26 -13.08
C GLN A 144 11.60 23.80 -12.35
N TYR A 145 10.44 24.03 -12.96
CA TYR A 145 9.18 23.54 -12.41
C TYR A 145 9.13 21.99 -12.33
N TYR A 146 9.55 21.30 -13.39
CA TYR A 146 9.71 19.84 -13.40
C TYR A 146 10.59 19.35 -12.25
N ARG A 147 11.75 19.97 -12.06
CA ARG A 147 12.65 19.64 -10.95
C ARG A 147 11.99 19.83 -9.58
N ASN A 148 11.23 20.88 -9.40
CA ASN A 148 10.52 21.14 -8.14
C ASN A 148 9.49 20.04 -7.84
N ILE A 149 8.78 19.54 -8.85
CA ILE A 149 7.85 18.38 -8.71
C ILE A 149 8.66 17.14 -8.32
N LEU A 150 9.74 16.86 -9.01
CA LEU A 150 10.59 15.69 -8.79
C LEU A 150 11.16 15.65 -7.35
N PHE A 151 11.62 16.78 -6.83
CA PHE A 151 12.18 16.83 -5.47
C PHE A 151 11.15 16.71 -4.36
N LYS A 152 9.87 16.94 -4.63
CA LYS A 152 8.76 16.68 -3.69
C LYS A 152 8.41 15.19 -3.58
N SER A 153 8.87 14.35 -4.50
CA SER A 153 8.62 12.91 -4.46
C SER A 153 9.43 12.25 -3.34
N GLU A 154 8.76 11.53 -2.45
CA GLU A 154 9.38 10.78 -1.35
C GLU A 154 9.74 9.33 -1.74
N VAL A 155 9.16 8.80 -2.83
CA VAL A 155 9.43 7.44 -3.30
C VAL A 155 10.72 7.40 -4.11
N THR A 156 11.82 7.00 -3.49
CA THR A 156 13.18 7.02 -4.06
C THR A 156 13.27 6.35 -5.43
N THR A 157 12.66 5.18 -5.62
CA THR A 157 12.73 4.44 -6.89
C THR A 157 12.09 5.21 -8.03
N ILE A 158 10.92 5.81 -7.80
CA ILE A 158 10.22 6.61 -8.81
C ILE A 158 10.95 7.93 -9.06
N LYS A 159 11.48 8.54 -8.01
CA LYS A 159 12.29 9.76 -8.11
C LYS A 159 13.50 9.57 -9.03
N ASN A 160 14.23 8.47 -8.90
CA ASN A 160 15.37 8.17 -9.77
C ASN A 160 14.94 7.97 -11.23
N GLN A 161 13.84 7.28 -11.47
CA GLN A 161 13.27 7.09 -12.80
C GLN A 161 12.83 8.43 -13.43
N LEU A 162 12.17 9.29 -12.65
CA LEU A 162 11.78 10.63 -13.10
C LEU A 162 12.99 11.55 -13.32
N LEU A 163 14.07 11.38 -12.55
CA LEU A 163 15.33 12.07 -12.76
C LEU A 163 15.98 11.64 -14.08
N ALA A 164 15.97 10.33 -14.36
CA ALA A 164 16.42 9.82 -15.66
C ALA A 164 15.61 10.42 -16.80
N HIS A 165 14.28 10.42 -16.69
CA HIS A 165 13.40 11.04 -17.69
C HIS A 165 13.69 12.54 -17.85
N TYR A 166 13.95 13.27 -16.76
CA TYR A 166 14.40 14.67 -16.81
C TYR A 166 15.68 14.83 -17.62
N TRP A 167 16.69 13.98 -17.40
CA TRP A 167 17.94 14.03 -18.17
C TRP A 167 17.73 13.79 -19.65
N LEU A 168 16.82 12.86 -20.01
CA LEU A 168 16.48 12.59 -21.41
C LEU A 168 15.88 13.82 -22.10
N ILE A 169 14.84 14.44 -21.49
CA ILE A 169 14.19 15.60 -22.11
C ILE A 169 15.09 16.85 -22.10
N PHE A 170 15.95 16.99 -21.11
CA PHE A 170 16.95 18.07 -21.03
C PHE A 170 18.05 17.90 -22.08
N GLY A 171 18.50 16.67 -22.30
CA GLY A 171 19.43 16.36 -23.40
C GLY A 171 18.82 16.61 -24.77
N LYS A 172 17.55 16.22 -24.98
CA LYS A 172 16.78 16.48 -26.22
C LYS A 172 16.63 17.99 -26.47
N GLU A 173 16.38 18.80 -25.43
CA GLU A 173 16.34 20.27 -25.55
C GLU A 173 17.66 20.84 -26.08
N ASN A 174 18.78 20.44 -25.49
CA ASN A 174 20.10 20.92 -25.91
C ASN A 174 20.47 20.42 -27.30
N LEU A 175 20.04 19.24 -27.69
CA LEU A 175 20.17 18.75 -29.06
C LEU A 175 19.32 19.58 -30.05
N GLY A 176 18.13 20.00 -29.64
CA GLY A 176 17.29 20.92 -30.43
C GLY A 176 17.91 22.31 -30.62
N GLN A 177 18.56 22.85 -29.55
CA GLN A 177 19.33 24.10 -29.65
C GLN A 177 20.57 23.93 -30.54
N LEU A 178 21.27 22.80 -30.41
CA LEU A 178 22.40 22.47 -31.30
C LEU A 178 21.97 22.43 -32.77
N ARG A 179 20.80 21.84 -33.07
CA ARG A 179 20.22 21.85 -34.41
C ARG A 179 20.09 23.26 -34.98
N ALA A 180 19.53 24.19 -34.18
CA ALA A 180 19.32 25.56 -34.60
C ALA A 180 20.65 26.31 -34.81
N ASN A 181 21.58 26.17 -33.87
CA ASN A 181 22.88 26.85 -33.92
C ASN A 181 23.73 26.34 -35.09
N LEU A 182 23.83 25.03 -35.30
CA LEU A 182 24.58 24.49 -36.44
C LEU A 182 23.87 24.73 -37.77
N ASN A 183 22.53 24.79 -37.82
CA ASN A 183 21.83 25.17 -39.05
C ASN A 183 22.21 26.60 -39.48
N ALA A 184 22.31 27.54 -38.55
CA ALA A 184 22.80 28.89 -38.86
C ALA A 184 24.28 28.89 -39.30
N THR A 185 25.13 28.14 -38.61
CA THR A 185 26.55 27.98 -38.91
C THR A 185 26.76 27.39 -40.32
N PHE A 186 26.06 26.33 -40.70
CA PHE A 186 26.15 25.71 -42.03
C PHE A 186 25.56 26.61 -43.12
N THR A 187 24.52 27.41 -42.80
CA THR A 187 23.99 28.43 -43.73
C THR A 187 25.00 29.53 -44.04
N LEU A 188 25.73 29.96 -43.03
CA LEU A 188 26.79 30.98 -43.19
C LEU A 188 28.11 30.38 -43.67
N ASN A 189 28.23 29.06 -43.60
CA ASN A 189 29.43 28.27 -43.90
C ASN A 189 30.67 28.67 -43.05
N GLU A 190 30.44 29.32 -41.90
CA GLU A 190 31.44 29.74 -40.90
C GLU A 190 30.80 29.89 -39.50
N PHE A 191 31.62 29.80 -38.47
CA PHE A 191 31.22 30.21 -37.11
C PHE A 191 31.38 31.72 -36.95
N LYS A 192 30.32 32.42 -36.52
CA LYS A 192 30.35 33.85 -36.20
C LYS A 192 30.24 34.09 -34.71
N ASP A 193 30.85 35.13 -34.23
CA ASP A 193 30.79 35.59 -32.84
C ASP A 193 31.03 34.46 -31.83
N ASP A 194 30.11 34.29 -30.88
CA ASP A 194 30.10 33.26 -29.81
C ASP A 194 29.44 31.93 -30.22
N SER A 195 29.12 31.77 -31.53
CA SER A 195 28.34 30.60 -31.97
C SER A 195 29.06 29.25 -31.77
N PHE A 196 30.40 29.22 -31.91
CA PHE A 196 31.19 28.03 -31.62
C PHE A 196 31.11 27.63 -30.13
N ALA A 197 31.20 28.61 -29.21
CA ALA A 197 31.08 28.37 -27.78
C ALA A 197 29.67 27.82 -27.42
N LYS A 198 28.61 28.38 -28.03
CA LYS A 198 27.23 27.89 -27.84
C LYS A 198 27.04 26.48 -28.33
N VAL A 199 27.56 26.14 -29.52
CA VAL A 199 27.53 24.79 -30.09
C VAL A 199 28.27 23.79 -29.18
N GLY A 200 29.48 24.22 -28.68
CA GLY A 200 30.26 23.42 -27.74
C GLY A 200 29.51 23.14 -26.42
N ALA A 201 28.88 24.19 -25.87
CA ALA A 201 28.08 24.05 -24.65
C ALA A 201 26.88 23.11 -24.85
N ASN A 202 26.11 23.26 -25.92
CA ASN A 202 24.97 22.38 -26.22
C ASN A 202 25.43 20.93 -26.40
N LYS A 203 26.56 20.69 -27.12
CA LYS A 203 27.13 19.35 -27.31
C LYS A 203 27.48 18.73 -25.95
N ALA A 204 28.23 19.42 -25.13
CA ALA A 204 28.66 18.92 -23.81
C ALA A 204 27.48 18.62 -22.90
N ILE A 205 26.44 19.46 -22.90
CA ILE A 205 25.25 19.30 -22.06
C ILE A 205 24.43 18.09 -22.53
N PHE A 206 24.13 17.93 -23.82
CA PHE A 206 23.31 16.81 -24.24
C PHE A 206 24.02 15.47 -24.06
N GLU A 207 25.33 15.40 -24.33
CA GLU A 207 26.13 14.18 -24.11
C GLU A 207 26.16 13.80 -22.61
N THR A 208 26.36 14.78 -21.74
CA THR A 208 26.33 14.55 -20.28
C THR A 208 24.93 14.12 -19.82
N ALA A 209 23.89 14.76 -20.33
CA ALA A 209 22.51 14.45 -19.97
C ALA A 209 22.13 13.01 -20.40
N PHE A 210 22.49 12.60 -21.60
CA PHE A 210 22.21 11.22 -22.05
C PHE A 210 23.02 10.19 -21.27
N LYS A 211 24.25 10.51 -20.88
CA LYS A 211 25.04 9.64 -20.00
C LYS A 211 24.39 9.48 -18.63
N ASN A 212 23.93 10.58 -18.02
CA ASN A 212 23.21 10.54 -16.74
C ASN A 212 21.88 9.77 -16.87
N PHE A 213 21.16 9.97 -17.97
CA PHE A 213 19.98 9.18 -18.30
C PHE A 213 20.27 7.67 -18.32
N GLU A 214 21.33 7.23 -19.02
CA GLU A 214 21.70 5.82 -19.08
C GLU A 214 22.11 5.23 -17.73
N ILE A 215 22.64 6.06 -16.81
CA ILE A 215 23.02 5.64 -15.45
C ILE A 215 21.78 5.46 -14.57
N ASP A 216 20.84 6.40 -14.62
CA ASP A 216 19.73 6.50 -13.69
C ASP A 216 18.47 5.74 -14.19
N ALA A 217 18.32 5.50 -15.49
CA ALA A 217 17.13 4.88 -16.06
C ALA A 217 17.07 3.37 -15.85
N ASN A 218 15.84 2.83 -15.83
CA ASN A 218 15.62 1.39 -15.88
C ASN A 218 16.24 0.77 -17.14
N LYS A 219 16.76 -0.46 -17.01
CA LYS A 219 17.40 -1.18 -18.10
C LYS A 219 16.53 -1.31 -19.35
N GLU A 220 15.22 -1.49 -19.18
CA GLU A 220 14.29 -1.58 -20.33
C GLU A 220 14.21 -0.26 -21.09
N ILE A 221 14.20 0.87 -20.39
CA ILE A 221 14.19 2.20 -20.97
C ILE A 221 15.53 2.47 -21.69
N VAL A 222 16.66 2.09 -21.06
CA VAL A 222 17.99 2.22 -21.67
C VAL A 222 18.11 1.37 -22.93
N ASN A 223 17.61 0.15 -22.92
CA ASN A 223 17.63 -0.73 -24.09
C ASN A 223 16.79 -0.12 -25.22
N TYR A 224 15.60 0.39 -24.91
CA TYR A 224 14.75 1.05 -25.92
C TYR A 224 15.42 2.32 -26.48
N PHE A 225 16.08 3.12 -25.64
CA PHE A 225 16.87 4.26 -26.09
C PHE A 225 18.00 3.84 -27.05
N LYS A 226 18.78 2.82 -26.70
CA LYS A 226 19.88 2.33 -27.54
C LYS A 226 19.41 1.78 -28.87
N ASP A 227 18.23 1.12 -28.87
CA ASP A 227 17.60 0.64 -30.07
C ASP A 227 17.15 1.80 -31.00
N LYS A 228 16.62 2.87 -30.43
CA LYS A 228 16.15 4.04 -31.17
C LYS A 228 17.27 5.01 -31.54
N TYR A 229 18.24 5.25 -30.66
CA TYR A 229 19.33 6.22 -30.89
C TYR A 229 20.52 5.59 -31.62
N GLN A 230 20.21 4.97 -32.77
CA GLN A 230 21.16 4.33 -33.68
C GLN A 230 20.69 4.47 -35.13
N GLY A 231 21.51 3.98 -36.08
CA GLY A 231 21.17 3.98 -37.49
C GLY A 231 21.82 5.14 -38.29
N THR A 232 21.49 5.20 -39.55
CA THR A 232 22.17 6.08 -40.54
C THR A 232 22.07 7.57 -40.21
N ASP A 233 20.90 8.03 -39.75
CA ASP A 233 20.70 9.46 -39.43
C ASP A 233 21.44 9.85 -38.17
N VAL A 234 21.49 9.00 -37.12
CA VAL A 234 22.27 9.24 -35.90
C VAL A 234 23.77 9.29 -36.21
N LEU A 235 24.27 8.39 -37.05
CA LEU A 235 25.67 8.41 -37.51
C LEU A 235 25.98 9.67 -38.35
N ALA A 236 25.08 10.03 -39.24
CA ALA A 236 25.25 11.21 -40.08
C ALA A 236 25.31 12.51 -39.25
N ILE A 237 24.39 12.70 -38.27
CA ILE A 237 24.44 13.92 -37.44
C ILE A 237 25.71 13.96 -36.57
N LYS A 238 26.20 12.83 -36.06
CA LYS A 238 27.47 12.77 -35.31
C LYS A 238 28.62 13.20 -36.21
N SER A 239 28.72 12.67 -37.43
CA SER A 239 29.74 13.05 -38.40
C SER A 239 29.68 14.54 -38.77
N MET A 240 28.47 15.11 -38.96
CA MET A 240 28.27 16.53 -39.26
C MET A 240 28.70 17.41 -38.09
N ILE A 241 28.39 17.01 -36.85
CA ILE A 241 28.85 17.72 -35.66
C ILE A 241 30.38 17.68 -35.58
N ASP A 242 30.99 16.52 -35.73
CA ASP A 242 32.44 16.36 -35.68
C ASP A 242 33.13 17.19 -36.77
N THR A 243 32.59 17.22 -38.00
CA THR A 243 33.07 18.08 -39.07
C THR A 243 33.03 19.56 -38.70
N ALA A 244 31.94 20.02 -38.06
CA ALA A 244 31.82 21.39 -37.60
C ALA A 244 32.90 21.73 -36.54
N PHE A 245 33.22 20.81 -35.63
CA PHE A 245 34.28 21.01 -34.63
C PHE A 245 35.68 20.99 -35.25
N ILE A 246 35.96 20.09 -36.17
CA ILE A 246 37.27 19.98 -36.86
C ILE A 246 37.54 21.27 -37.64
N LYS A 247 36.55 21.70 -38.42
CA LYS A 247 36.68 22.86 -39.34
C LYS A 247 36.28 24.21 -38.66
N ASN A 248 36.29 24.31 -37.36
CA ASN A 248 35.72 25.46 -36.65
C ASN A 248 36.38 26.83 -36.99
N LYS A 249 37.67 26.84 -37.38
CA LYS A 249 38.40 28.06 -37.74
C LYS A 249 38.34 28.32 -39.25
N GLU A 250 38.27 27.27 -40.07
CA GLU A 250 38.40 27.34 -41.52
C GLU A 250 37.03 27.57 -42.21
N GLY A 251 35.95 27.14 -41.55
CA GLY A 251 34.66 27.11 -42.20
C GLY A 251 34.61 26.08 -43.33
N ASN A 252 33.84 26.37 -44.37
CA ASN A 252 33.71 25.54 -45.55
C ASN A 252 33.40 24.06 -45.22
N PHE A 253 32.29 23.86 -44.44
CA PHE A 253 31.92 22.57 -43.86
C PHE A 253 31.50 21.54 -44.90
N ASP A 254 31.07 22.00 -46.09
CA ASP A 254 30.48 21.15 -47.13
C ASP A 254 29.28 20.31 -46.62
N ILE A 255 28.46 20.93 -45.78
CA ILE A 255 27.24 20.35 -45.21
C ILE A 255 26.05 21.21 -45.62
N SER A 256 25.05 20.60 -46.25
CA SER A 256 23.78 21.26 -46.56
C SER A 256 23.01 21.58 -45.28
N PRO A 257 22.63 22.84 -45.02
CA PRO A 257 21.79 23.20 -43.88
C PRO A 257 20.44 22.46 -43.86
N GLN A 258 19.87 22.23 -45.04
CA GLN A 258 18.62 21.48 -45.20
C GLN A 258 18.77 20.01 -44.84
N GLU A 259 19.85 19.37 -45.24
CA GLU A 259 20.15 17.98 -44.90
C GLU A 259 20.39 17.84 -43.40
N TRP A 260 21.23 18.70 -42.83
CA TRP A 260 21.43 18.79 -41.35
C TRP A 260 20.12 18.88 -40.60
N PHE A 261 19.28 19.88 -40.95
CA PHE A 261 18.02 20.13 -40.28
C PHE A 261 17.08 18.92 -40.36
N THR A 262 16.99 18.30 -41.53
CA THR A 262 16.12 17.15 -41.74
C THR A 262 16.56 15.94 -40.90
N LYS A 263 17.84 15.55 -41.00
CA LYS A 263 18.38 14.41 -40.24
C LYS A 263 18.29 14.62 -38.74
N MET A 264 18.64 15.80 -38.26
CA MET A 264 18.52 16.12 -36.84
C MET A 264 17.07 16.10 -36.37
N THR A 265 16.12 16.51 -37.20
CA THR A 265 14.70 16.43 -36.87
C THR A 265 14.24 14.99 -36.71
N VAL A 266 14.69 14.08 -37.60
CA VAL A 266 14.43 12.63 -37.46
C VAL A 266 14.95 12.13 -36.10
N VAL A 267 16.19 12.46 -35.74
CA VAL A 267 16.79 12.01 -34.50
C VAL A 267 16.06 12.58 -33.25
N ILE A 268 15.64 13.86 -33.29
CA ILE A 268 14.83 14.45 -32.23
C ILE A 268 13.48 13.74 -32.05
N ASN A 269 12.86 13.33 -33.17
CA ASN A 269 11.60 12.55 -33.13
C ASN A 269 11.81 11.14 -32.55
N LEU A 270 12.92 10.46 -32.87
CA LEU A 270 13.28 9.19 -32.21
C LEU A 270 13.46 9.36 -30.71
N LEU A 271 14.06 10.46 -30.28
CA LEU A 271 14.17 10.78 -28.84
C LEU A 271 12.83 11.10 -28.19
N LYS A 272 11.86 11.67 -28.95
CA LYS A 272 10.50 11.86 -28.45
C LYS A 272 9.80 10.52 -28.22
N ASP A 273 9.99 9.53 -29.11
CA ASP A 273 9.46 8.17 -28.90
C ASP A 273 10.03 7.55 -27.62
N VAL A 274 11.33 7.77 -27.32
CA VAL A 274 11.96 7.30 -26.08
C VAL A 274 11.39 8.02 -24.87
N GLU A 275 11.16 9.33 -24.95
CA GLU A 275 10.53 10.14 -23.91
C GLU A 275 9.14 9.59 -23.55
N ASP A 276 8.31 9.35 -24.58
CA ASP A 276 6.96 8.82 -24.40
C ASP A 276 6.97 7.39 -23.84
N PHE A 277 7.88 6.55 -24.30
CA PHE A 277 8.08 5.21 -23.72
C PHE A 277 8.50 5.29 -22.24
N SER A 278 9.49 6.13 -21.94
CA SER A 278 10.01 6.30 -20.57
C SER A 278 8.92 6.72 -19.59
N ILE A 279 8.16 7.77 -19.90
CA ILE A 279 7.14 8.28 -18.97
C ILE A 279 5.97 7.28 -18.81
N ASN A 280 5.56 6.60 -19.88
CA ASN A 280 4.53 5.57 -19.80
C ASN A 280 4.99 4.32 -19.03
N PHE A 281 6.26 3.96 -19.14
CA PHE A 281 6.86 2.89 -18.33
C PHE A 281 6.84 3.24 -16.85
N ILE A 282 7.25 4.45 -16.48
CA ILE A 282 7.24 4.93 -15.09
C ILE A 282 5.82 4.96 -14.53
N GLU A 283 4.85 5.43 -15.31
CA GLU A 283 3.43 5.43 -14.94
C GLU A 283 2.91 4.01 -14.67
N LYS A 284 3.24 3.06 -15.53
CA LYS A 284 2.87 1.65 -15.36
C LYS A 284 3.49 1.03 -14.08
N GLU A 285 4.77 1.26 -13.86
CA GLU A 285 5.48 0.80 -12.66
C GLU A 285 4.84 1.36 -11.37
N MET A 286 4.48 2.64 -11.38
CA MET A 286 3.79 3.26 -10.26
C MET A 286 2.42 2.66 -10.00
N ASN A 287 1.62 2.48 -11.05
CA ASN A 287 0.29 1.89 -10.94
C ASN A 287 0.37 0.44 -10.43
N ASN A 288 1.36 -0.33 -10.87
CA ASN A 288 1.63 -1.68 -10.37
C ASN A 288 1.99 -1.65 -8.88
N LYS A 289 2.82 -0.71 -8.45
CA LYS A 289 3.18 -0.54 -7.04
C LYS A 289 1.96 -0.20 -6.18
N ILE A 290 1.14 0.75 -6.61
CA ILE A 290 -0.11 1.14 -5.92
C ILE A 290 -1.06 -0.07 -5.83
N SER A 291 -1.27 -0.80 -6.92
CA SER A 291 -2.09 -2.00 -6.95
C SER A 291 -1.58 -3.08 -5.98
N THR A 292 -0.27 -3.27 -5.92
CA THR A 292 0.37 -4.24 -5.00
C THR A 292 0.12 -3.84 -3.54
N ILE A 293 0.26 -2.56 -3.19
CA ILE A 293 -0.03 -2.07 -1.83
C ILE A 293 -1.51 -2.28 -1.48
N LEU A 294 -2.44 -1.98 -2.40
CA LEU A 294 -3.88 -2.21 -2.20
C LEU A 294 -4.20 -3.69 -1.98
N ASN A 295 -3.54 -4.59 -2.73
CA ASN A 295 -3.68 -6.04 -2.53
C ASN A 295 -3.17 -6.47 -1.15
N TYR A 296 -2.06 -5.92 -0.67
CA TYR A 296 -1.57 -6.19 0.69
C TYR A 296 -2.52 -5.65 1.76
N ILE A 297 -3.10 -4.46 1.59
CA ILE A 297 -4.10 -3.92 2.51
C ILE A 297 -5.32 -4.86 2.56
N SER A 298 -5.85 -5.28 1.42
CA SER A 298 -7.01 -6.18 1.35
C SER A 298 -6.72 -7.54 1.99
N LEU A 299 -5.57 -8.14 1.70
CA LEU A 299 -5.14 -9.42 2.30
C LEU A 299 -4.97 -9.29 3.82
N PHE A 300 -4.36 -8.22 4.29
CA PHE A 300 -4.17 -7.95 5.72
C PHE A 300 -5.50 -7.79 6.46
N CYS A 301 -6.46 -7.08 5.84
CA CYS A 301 -7.82 -6.94 6.39
C CYS A 301 -8.55 -8.27 6.47
N ILE A 302 -8.46 -9.12 5.42
CA ILE A 302 -9.10 -10.45 5.40
C ILE A 302 -8.50 -11.36 6.49
N ILE A 303 -7.19 -11.44 6.58
CA ILE A 303 -6.49 -12.25 7.61
C ILE A 303 -6.85 -11.73 9.01
N GLY A 304 -6.83 -10.41 9.20
CA GLY A 304 -7.21 -9.78 10.46
C GLY A 304 -8.64 -10.10 10.89
N LEU A 305 -9.58 -10.09 9.94
CA LEU A 305 -10.98 -10.46 10.19
C LEU A 305 -11.12 -11.94 10.59
N ILE A 306 -10.41 -12.84 9.91
CA ILE A 306 -10.41 -14.27 10.24
C ILE A 306 -9.86 -14.49 11.65
N ILE A 307 -8.74 -13.85 12.01
CA ILE A 307 -8.16 -13.94 13.36
C ILE A 307 -9.16 -13.44 14.40
N LEU A 308 -9.81 -12.30 14.15
CA LEU A 308 -10.77 -11.71 15.08
C LEU A 308 -11.99 -12.61 15.30
N ILE A 309 -12.58 -13.14 14.21
CA ILE A 309 -13.73 -14.03 14.27
C ILE A 309 -13.34 -15.33 15.00
N SER A 310 -12.21 -15.95 14.66
CA SER A 310 -11.77 -17.19 15.30
C SER A 310 -11.49 -17.01 16.80
N THR A 311 -10.89 -15.89 17.17
CA THR A 311 -10.60 -15.54 18.56
C THR A 311 -11.89 -15.36 19.37
N ILE A 312 -12.88 -14.65 18.82
CA ILE A 312 -14.20 -14.46 19.47
C ILE A 312 -14.92 -15.82 19.58
N PHE A 313 -14.91 -16.63 18.52
CA PHE A 313 -15.54 -17.95 18.53
C PHE A 313 -14.95 -18.87 19.60
N LEU A 314 -13.61 -18.96 19.66
CA LEU A 314 -12.90 -19.76 20.68
C LEU A 314 -13.24 -19.26 22.10
N PHE A 315 -13.24 -17.94 22.28
CA PHE A 315 -13.61 -17.36 23.58
C PHE A 315 -15.04 -17.74 24.02
N ILE A 316 -16.02 -17.61 23.11
CA ILE A 316 -17.42 -17.96 23.44
C ILE A 316 -17.48 -19.45 23.80
N LYS A 317 -16.84 -20.33 23.03
CA LYS A 317 -16.83 -21.77 23.24
C LYS A 317 -16.21 -22.16 24.58
N ILE A 318 -15.03 -21.61 24.90
CA ILE A 318 -14.33 -21.86 26.18
C ILE A 318 -15.15 -21.34 27.36
N THR A 319 -15.66 -20.11 27.24
CA THR A 319 -16.46 -19.51 28.33
C THR A 319 -17.74 -20.30 28.60
N SER A 320 -18.47 -20.73 27.55
CA SER A 320 -19.67 -21.54 27.69
C SER A 320 -19.34 -22.87 28.36
N ASN A 321 -18.33 -23.59 27.89
CA ASN A 321 -17.94 -24.88 28.48
C ASN A 321 -17.61 -24.76 29.98
N ILE A 322 -16.80 -23.76 30.37
CA ILE A 322 -16.43 -23.57 31.79
C ILE A 322 -17.66 -23.22 32.63
N VAL A 323 -18.50 -22.28 32.16
CA VAL A 323 -19.69 -21.85 32.91
C VAL A 323 -20.71 -22.97 33.06
N ASP A 324 -20.94 -23.75 31.95
CA ASP A 324 -21.90 -24.85 31.96
C ASP A 324 -21.41 -26.02 32.83
N SER A 325 -20.12 -26.35 32.80
CA SER A 325 -19.51 -27.37 33.65
C SER A 325 -19.63 -26.98 35.12
N LEU A 326 -19.32 -25.72 35.47
CA LEU A 326 -19.43 -25.21 36.84
C LEU A 326 -20.87 -25.21 37.35
N LYS A 327 -21.83 -24.83 36.48
CA LYS A 327 -23.27 -24.84 36.83
C LYS A 327 -23.80 -26.25 37.07
N ASN A 328 -23.43 -27.22 36.18
CA ASN A 328 -23.81 -28.63 36.32
C ASN A 328 -23.25 -29.23 37.60
N PHE A 329 -21.97 -28.95 37.90
CA PHE A 329 -21.34 -29.38 39.16
C PHE A 329 -22.05 -28.81 40.37
N GLN A 330 -22.31 -27.49 40.39
CA GLN A 330 -23.02 -26.80 41.47
C GLN A 330 -24.39 -27.36 41.72
N THR A 331 -25.17 -27.59 40.62
CA THR A 331 -26.51 -28.13 40.71
C THR A 331 -26.51 -29.57 41.23
N GLY A 332 -25.58 -30.41 40.75
CA GLY A 332 -25.45 -31.79 41.22
C GLY A 332 -25.05 -31.86 42.72
N LEU A 333 -24.14 -31.00 43.14
CA LEU A 333 -23.73 -30.90 44.56
C LEU A 333 -24.89 -30.44 45.47
N LEU A 334 -25.68 -29.44 45.03
CA LEU A 334 -26.87 -29.01 45.75
C LEU A 334 -27.90 -30.14 45.86
N ASN A 335 -28.15 -30.90 44.82
CA ASN A 335 -29.04 -32.08 44.81
C ASN A 335 -28.55 -33.14 45.83
N PHE A 336 -27.23 -33.39 45.89
CA PHE A 336 -26.67 -34.28 46.89
C PHE A 336 -26.90 -33.79 48.34
N PHE A 337 -26.70 -32.49 48.62
CA PHE A 337 -26.96 -31.93 49.92
C PHE A 337 -28.47 -32.00 50.29
N THR A 338 -29.41 -31.76 49.38
CA THR A 338 -30.85 -31.92 49.64
C THR A 338 -31.20 -33.36 49.92
N TYR A 339 -30.53 -34.36 49.32
CA TYR A 339 -30.66 -35.76 49.67
C TYR A 339 -30.13 -36.06 51.08
N LEU A 340 -28.95 -35.58 51.44
CA LEU A 340 -28.37 -35.72 52.78
C LEU A 340 -29.25 -35.11 53.86
N ASN A 341 -29.88 -33.96 53.60
CA ASN A 341 -30.82 -33.31 54.51
C ASN A 341 -32.20 -33.98 54.61
N ARG A 342 -32.38 -35.12 53.87
CA ARG A 342 -33.66 -35.88 53.81
C ARG A 342 -34.82 -35.12 53.15
N GLU A 343 -34.54 -34.03 52.45
CA GLU A 343 -35.51 -33.22 51.70
C GLU A 343 -35.92 -33.96 50.36
N LYS A 344 -35.06 -34.86 49.86
CA LYS A 344 -35.30 -35.74 48.70
C LYS A 344 -35.01 -37.17 49.08
N THR A 345 -35.76 -38.08 48.42
CA THR A 345 -35.63 -39.56 48.65
C THR A 345 -34.61 -40.21 47.69
N THR A 346 -34.23 -39.53 46.63
CA THR A 346 -33.29 -40.03 45.61
C THR A 346 -32.24 -38.97 45.28
N VAL A 347 -31.05 -39.41 44.92
CA VAL A 347 -29.95 -38.60 44.40
C VAL A 347 -29.40 -39.22 43.12
N GLU A 348 -29.21 -38.39 42.13
CA GLU A 348 -28.54 -38.78 40.86
C GLU A 348 -27.10 -38.34 40.86
N PRO A 349 -26.20 -39.08 40.20
CA PRO A 349 -24.82 -38.66 40.00
C PRO A 349 -24.73 -37.33 39.23
N ILE A 350 -23.69 -36.56 39.46
CA ILE A 350 -23.37 -35.36 38.69
C ILE A 350 -23.03 -35.78 37.25
N ASN A 351 -23.88 -35.37 36.32
CA ASN A 351 -23.68 -35.70 34.89
C ASN A 351 -22.69 -34.72 34.26
N LEU A 352 -21.39 -35.03 34.36
CA LEU A 352 -20.28 -34.25 33.85
C LEU A 352 -19.25 -35.23 33.27
N ASN A 353 -19.40 -35.52 31.96
CA ASN A 353 -18.51 -36.40 31.21
C ASN A 353 -17.41 -35.54 30.52
N SER A 354 -16.46 -35.09 31.29
CA SER A 354 -15.30 -34.31 30.86
C SER A 354 -14.03 -34.92 31.43
N GLU A 355 -12.93 -34.87 30.70
CA GLU A 355 -11.62 -35.35 31.16
C GLU A 355 -10.81 -34.21 31.84
N ASP A 356 -11.39 -33.02 31.95
CA ASP A 356 -10.80 -31.87 32.64
C ASP A 356 -10.98 -31.92 34.17
N GLU A 357 -10.53 -30.88 34.88
CA GLU A 357 -10.59 -30.77 36.30
C GLU A 357 -12.03 -30.90 36.85
N PHE A 358 -13.03 -30.42 36.09
CA PHE A 358 -14.44 -30.53 36.45
C PHE A 358 -14.95 -31.97 36.38
N GLY A 359 -14.54 -32.73 35.39
CA GLY A 359 -14.87 -34.15 35.28
C GLY A 359 -14.23 -34.97 36.37
N VAL A 360 -12.98 -34.72 36.71
CA VAL A 360 -12.29 -35.35 37.85
C VAL A 360 -12.99 -35.04 39.16
N MET A 361 -13.37 -33.77 39.39
CA MET A 361 -14.13 -33.38 40.57
C MET A 361 -15.50 -34.09 40.65
N ALA A 362 -16.21 -34.17 39.52
CA ALA A 362 -17.51 -34.84 39.45
C ALA A 362 -17.37 -36.33 39.77
N LYS A 363 -16.34 -37.00 39.27
CA LYS A 363 -16.07 -38.42 39.54
C LYS A 363 -15.84 -38.67 41.01
N VAL A 364 -14.97 -37.88 41.67
CA VAL A 364 -14.70 -38.02 43.14
C VAL A 364 -15.97 -37.79 43.95
N VAL A 365 -16.78 -36.78 43.57
CA VAL A 365 -18.04 -36.51 44.29
C VAL A 365 -19.03 -37.62 44.02
N ASN A 366 -19.15 -38.16 42.79
CA ASN A 366 -20.06 -39.25 42.48
C ASN A 366 -19.71 -40.55 43.25
N GLU A 367 -18.44 -40.88 43.40
CA GLU A 367 -17.98 -41.99 44.24
C GLU A 367 -18.44 -41.84 45.70
N ASN A 368 -18.38 -40.62 46.24
CA ASN A 368 -18.87 -40.34 47.59
C ASN A 368 -20.39 -40.33 47.67
N ILE A 369 -21.10 -39.83 46.61
CA ILE A 369 -22.57 -39.92 46.52
C ILE A 369 -23.00 -41.38 46.59
N LEU A 370 -22.36 -42.29 45.84
CA LEU A 370 -22.66 -43.71 45.81
C LEU A 370 -22.46 -44.35 47.18
N LYS A 371 -21.28 -44.18 47.79
CA LYS A 371 -20.97 -44.70 49.11
C LYS A 371 -21.96 -44.21 50.18
N THR A 372 -22.32 -42.93 50.13
CA THR A 372 -23.26 -42.36 51.10
C THR A 372 -24.68 -42.89 50.90
N LYS A 373 -25.09 -43.04 49.64
CA LYS A 373 -26.38 -43.63 49.27
C LYS A 373 -26.48 -45.04 49.79
N GLU A 374 -25.48 -45.90 49.50
CA GLU A 374 -25.40 -47.28 49.98
C GLU A 374 -25.48 -47.36 51.51
N GLY A 375 -24.70 -46.53 52.19
CA GLY A 375 -24.75 -46.48 53.66
C GLY A 375 -26.13 -46.08 54.24
N ILE A 376 -26.77 -45.04 53.66
CA ILE A 376 -28.12 -44.61 54.09
C ILE A 376 -29.17 -45.72 53.78
N GLU A 377 -29.04 -46.45 52.66
CA GLU A 377 -29.93 -47.55 52.35
C GLU A 377 -29.73 -48.76 53.30
N GLU A 378 -28.46 -49.06 53.67
CA GLU A 378 -28.15 -50.08 54.70
C GLU A 378 -28.74 -49.70 56.05
N ASP A 379 -28.50 -48.44 56.50
CA ASP A 379 -29.04 -47.90 57.72
C ASP A 379 -30.57 -48.04 57.77
N ARG A 380 -31.24 -47.66 56.68
CA ARG A 380 -32.71 -47.77 56.58
C ARG A 380 -33.21 -49.22 56.67
N LYS A 381 -32.59 -50.16 55.95
CA LYS A 381 -32.94 -51.58 56.00
C LYS A 381 -32.82 -52.15 57.42
N LEU A 382 -31.74 -51.80 58.16
CA LEU A 382 -31.59 -52.19 59.56
C LEU A 382 -32.66 -51.58 60.47
N ILE A 383 -33.02 -50.34 60.26
CA ILE A 383 -34.09 -49.68 61.01
C ILE A 383 -35.42 -50.36 60.74
N ASP A 384 -35.74 -50.63 59.48
CA ASP A 384 -36.99 -51.32 59.13
C ASP A 384 -37.02 -52.75 59.69
N GLU A 385 -35.91 -53.54 59.67
CA GLU A 385 -35.78 -54.84 60.32
C GLU A 385 -35.91 -54.74 61.82
N THR A 386 -35.31 -53.66 62.39
CA THR A 386 -35.42 -53.39 63.82
C THR A 386 -36.86 -53.16 64.28
N ILE A 387 -37.61 -52.35 63.48
CA ILE A 387 -39.03 -52.12 63.75
C ILE A 387 -39.82 -53.40 63.70
N ALA A 388 -39.54 -54.25 62.67
CA ALA A 388 -40.22 -55.59 62.53
C ALA A 388 -39.87 -56.50 63.71
N VAL A 389 -38.59 -56.63 64.10
CA VAL A 389 -38.17 -57.50 65.22
C VAL A 389 -38.76 -56.99 66.59
N LEU A 390 -38.82 -55.71 66.80
CA LEU A 390 -39.47 -55.14 68.02
C LEU A 390 -40.96 -55.40 68.00
N GLY A 391 -41.65 -55.39 66.89
CA GLY A 391 -43.05 -55.78 66.78
C GLY A 391 -43.28 -57.27 67.06
N GLU A 392 -42.37 -58.16 66.73
CA GLU A 392 -42.44 -59.60 67.16
C GLU A 392 -42.17 -59.75 68.65
N PHE A 393 -41.21 -58.95 69.22
CA PHE A 393 -40.97 -58.93 70.67
C PHE A 393 -42.24 -58.48 71.47
N GLU A 394 -42.98 -57.51 70.97
CA GLU A 394 -44.20 -57.00 71.52
C GLU A 394 -45.26 -58.11 71.52
N GLN A 395 -45.28 -59.03 70.58
CA GLN A 395 -46.18 -60.16 70.49
C GLN A 395 -45.72 -61.41 71.27
N GLY A 396 -44.53 -61.28 71.95
CA GLY A 396 -44.00 -62.36 72.80
C GLY A 396 -43.01 -63.30 72.12
N ASP A 397 -42.69 -63.15 70.83
CA ASP A 397 -41.63 -63.92 70.14
C ASP A 397 -40.27 -63.29 70.30
N LEU A 398 -39.57 -63.68 71.37
CA LEU A 398 -38.19 -63.13 71.67
C LEU A 398 -37.09 -63.91 70.94
N CYS A 399 -37.41 -64.85 69.99
CA CYS A 399 -36.40 -65.59 69.30
C CYS A 399 -35.87 -64.91 68.07
N LYS A 400 -36.50 -63.86 67.59
CA LYS A 400 -36.07 -63.13 66.39
C LYS A 400 -34.75 -62.33 66.59
N ARG A 401 -33.93 -62.21 65.53
CA ARG A 401 -32.64 -61.52 65.54
C ARG A 401 -32.50 -60.61 64.41
N LEU A 402 -31.77 -59.53 64.58
CA LEU A 402 -31.37 -58.63 63.47
C LEU A 402 -30.17 -59.26 62.74
N ASN A 403 -30.32 -59.49 61.45
CA ASN A 403 -29.25 -60.11 60.63
C ASN A 403 -28.53 -59.12 59.69
N ILE A 404 -29.15 -58.01 59.35
CA ILE A 404 -28.58 -57.05 58.42
C ILE A 404 -27.31 -56.44 59.01
N GLU A 405 -26.23 -56.41 58.23
CA GLU A 405 -25.01 -55.74 58.57
C GLU A 405 -25.03 -54.28 58.06
N VAL A 406 -24.48 -53.35 58.86
CA VAL A 406 -24.45 -51.95 58.55
C VAL A 406 -23.06 -51.41 58.85
N SER A 407 -22.65 -50.43 58.04
CA SER A 407 -21.36 -49.75 58.24
C SER A 407 -21.42 -48.69 59.35
N ASN A 408 -22.60 -48.28 59.79
CA ASN A 408 -22.81 -47.24 60.80
C ASN A 408 -22.55 -47.85 62.26
N PRO A 409 -21.52 -47.36 63.00
CA PRO A 409 -21.15 -47.92 64.30
C PRO A 409 -22.27 -47.83 65.36
N ALA A 410 -23.07 -46.76 65.28
CA ALA A 410 -24.17 -46.58 66.26
C ALA A 410 -25.32 -47.59 66.06
N LEU A 411 -25.67 -47.84 64.79
CA LEU A 411 -26.67 -48.83 64.42
C LEU A 411 -26.17 -50.27 64.59
N MET A 412 -24.87 -50.54 64.36
CA MET A 412 -24.24 -51.81 64.72
C MET A 412 -24.33 -52.10 66.20
N GLN A 413 -24.10 -51.06 67.05
CA GLN A 413 -24.25 -51.21 68.51
C GLN A 413 -25.69 -51.44 68.88
N LEU A 414 -26.68 -50.75 68.30
CA LEU A 414 -28.11 -50.99 68.48
C LEU A 414 -28.50 -52.46 68.15
N LYS A 415 -28.03 -52.96 66.94
CA LYS A 415 -28.22 -54.37 66.58
C LYS A 415 -27.72 -55.33 67.66
N ASN A 416 -26.50 -55.10 68.14
CA ASN A 416 -25.88 -55.97 69.11
C ASN A 416 -26.67 -55.99 70.42
N VAL A 417 -27.10 -54.78 70.87
CA VAL A 417 -27.89 -54.67 72.11
C VAL A 417 -29.25 -55.39 71.96
N LEU A 418 -29.95 -55.14 70.83
CA LEU A 418 -31.27 -55.81 70.63
C LEU A 418 -31.14 -57.33 70.47
N ASN A 419 -30.09 -57.80 69.83
CA ASN A 419 -29.85 -59.25 69.75
C ASN A 419 -29.47 -59.90 71.10
N LEU A 420 -29.06 -59.16 72.07
CA LEU A 420 -28.78 -59.60 73.45
C LEU A 420 -30.06 -59.66 74.35
N MET A 421 -31.11 -58.86 74.00
CA MET A 421 -32.35 -58.72 74.76
C MET A 421 -33.33 -59.87 74.48
N GLY A 422 -33.23 -60.48 73.33
CA GLY A 422 -33.97 -61.70 72.91
C GLY A 422 -33.16 -62.94 73.18
#